data_2457853fb964989e052c417c7e78b7a4
#
_entry.id   2457853fb964989e052c417c7e78b7a4
#
_cell.length_a   1.000
_cell.length_b   1.000
_cell.length_c   1.000
_cell.angle_alpha   90.00
_cell.angle_beta   90.00
_cell.angle_gamma   90.00
#
_symmetry.space_group_name_H-M   'P 1'
#
loop_
_entity.id
_entity.type
_entity.pdbx_description
1 polymer ?
#
loop_
_entity_poly.entity_id
_entity_poly.type
_entity_poly.pdbx_seq_one_letter_code
_entity_poly.pdbx_strand_id
1 'polypeptide(L)'
;MTPDDTPALSPPLQRGLVSRRTALLGAGGLALSGVLAACTGSSKAPKPSTTPAVDRSDREPIVNWSNWPDYIDISDDGLSHPTLTAFTRATGITVRYTEDYSDNEKFYAEVAPQLAAGQDVGRDVWCSTDWMVARLIRLGYLQRLDHSAIPNLSRLESSLRNVEFDPGRRYSVPWQSGFTGIAFNRKATGGHSVDTVTQLFTDPALRGRVTLLTDMQDTVGLTMLDMAIDPAAFTDAEFDRAMARLTSVKSSGQLKGFTGNDYTQGLDDGAIAACLAYTGDIVQLQASNPALGYTLPKSGHLLWSDNFVIPNHARHKANAEKLIDYYYQPATMAAVEDYVDYISPVTGSREALLKSDPDTAQNTLIFPTATILARSHVFRGMTKDQDTRYNRAFQRLMNS
;
A
#
# COMPACT_ATOMS: atom_id res chain seq x y z
N MET A 1 -45.42 31.11 -37.90
CA MET A 1 -44.43 31.03 -38.96
C MET A 1 -43.08 30.87 -38.25
N THR A 2 -42.71 29.68 -37.88
CA THR A 2 -41.85 28.60 -38.39
C THR A 2 -40.50 29.09 -39.00
N PRO A 3 -39.45 28.29 -38.94
CA PRO A 3 -39.20 27.00 -38.24
C PRO A 3 -37.91 27.01 -37.42
N ASP A 4 -37.78 26.25 -36.43
CA ASP A 4 -37.11 24.98 -36.15
C ASP A 4 -35.79 24.76 -36.93
N ASP A 5 -34.64 24.85 -36.19
CA ASP A 5 -33.35 24.33 -36.64
C ASP A 5 -32.63 23.66 -35.44
N THR A 6 -32.90 22.38 -35.32
CA THR A 6 -32.14 21.48 -34.45
C THR A 6 -31.05 20.80 -35.28
N PRO A 7 -29.76 20.83 -34.92
CA PRO A 7 -28.76 20.04 -35.63
C PRO A 7 -28.75 18.59 -35.13
N ALA A 8 -28.77 17.70 -36.09
CA ALA A 8 -28.76 16.26 -35.95
C ALA A 8 -27.49 15.71 -35.32
N LEU A 9 -27.65 14.79 -34.35
CA LEU A 9 -26.58 13.98 -33.78
C LEU A 9 -26.15 12.90 -34.79
N SER A 10 -24.87 12.83 -35.08
CA SER A 10 -24.24 11.76 -35.88
C SER A 10 -24.06 10.50 -35.05
N PRO A 11 -24.20 9.28 -35.64
CA PRO A 11 -24.06 8.03 -34.93
C PRO A 11 -22.61 7.61 -34.67
N PRO A 12 -22.35 6.76 -33.65
CA PRO A 12 -21.00 6.33 -33.29
C PRO A 12 -20.42 5.31 -34.27
N LEU A 13 -19.16 5.52 -34.62
CA LEU A 13 -18.35 4.61 -35.44
C LEU A 13 -18.09 3.30 -34.71
N GLN A 14 -18.64 2.22 -35.21
CA GLN A 14 -18.25 0.85 -34.87
C GLN A 14 -16.84 0.57 -35.40
N ARG A 15 -15.89 0.32 -34.50
CA ARG A 15 -14.57 -0.24 -34.88
C ARG A 15 -14.65 -1.75 -34.90
N GLY A 16 -14.59 -2.32 -36.10
CA GLY A 16 -14.56 -3.74 -36.36
C GLY A 16 -13.26 -4.42 -35.81
N LEU A 17 -13.48 -5.54 -35.16
CA LEU A 17 -12.44 -6.49 -34.78
C LEU A 17 -11.93 -7.20 -36.03
N VAL A 18 -10.65 -7.00 -36.41
CA VAL A 18 -9.99 -7.79 -37.44
C VAL A 18 -9.18 -8.89 -36.74
N SER A 19 -9.69 -10.09 -36.84
CA SER A 19 -8.99 -11.34 -36.54
C SER A 19 -7.89 -11.59 -37.58
N ARG A 20 -6.64 -11.80 -37.14
CA ARG A 20 -5.55 -12.32 -37.96
C ARG A 20 -5.15 -13.70 -37.45
N ARG A 21 -5.83 -14.71 -37.96
CA ARG A 21 -5.29 -16.08 -38.12
C ARG A 21 -5.09 -16.29 -39.61
N THR A 22 -3.86 -16.49 -40.04
CA THR A 22 -3.57 -17.33 -41.24
C THR A 22 -2.11 -17.73 -41.22
N ALA A 23 -1.91 -18.97 -41.10
CA ALA A 23 -0.95 -19.94 -41.50
C ALA A 23 0.17 -19.51 -42.46
N LEU A 24 1.38 -20.03 -42.20
CA LEU A 24 2.35 -20.40 -43.23
C LEU A 24 2.97 -21.74 -42.85
N LEU A 25 2.56 -22.76 -43.61
CA LEU A 25 3.30 -24.03 -43.81
C LEU A 25 4.29 -23.81 -44.95
N GLY A 26 5.53 -24.19 -44.74
CA GLY A 26 6.56 -24.19 -45.81
C GLY A 26 7.80 -24.91 -45.36
N ALA A 27 8.05 -26.07 -45.99
CA ALA A 27 9.07 -27.06 -45.71
C ALA A 27 10.50 -26.57 -46.04
N GLY A 28 11.49 -27.19 -45.38
CA GLY A 28 12.89 -27.09 -45.73
C GLY A 28 13.79 -27.77 -44.70
N GLY A 29 13.96 -29.07 -44.80
CA GLY A 29 14.92 -29.80 -43.98
C GLY A 29 16.36 -29.54 -44.38
N LEU A 30 17.26 -29.51 -43.41
CA LEU A 30 18.66 -29.95 -43.54
C LEU A 30 19.21 -30.22 -42.13
N ALA A 31 19.70 -31.42 -41.95
CA ALA A 31 20.31 -31.93 -40.75
C ALA A 31 21.63 -31.21 -40.44
N LEU A 32 21.84 -30.87 -39.16
CA LEU A 32 23.17 -30.69 -38.59
C LEU A 32 23.18 -31.25 -37.17
N SER A 33 23.75 -32.43 -37.05
CA SER A 33 24.11 -33.07 -35.80
C SER A 33 25.22 -32.26 -35.13
N GLY A 34 25.02 -31.82 -33.90
CA GLY A 34 26.04 -31.06 -33.19
C GLY A 34 25.77 -30.94 -31.70
N VAL A 35 26.29 -31.91 -30.95
CA VAL A 35 26.75 -31.80 -29.54
C VAL A 35 25.75 -31.24 -28.50
N LEU A 36 25.00 -32.14 -27.89
CA LEU A 36 24.43 -31.96 -26.56
C LEU A 36 25.54 -31.97 -25.51
N ALA A 37 26.14 -30.81 -25.26
CA ALA A 37 26.87 -30.57 -24.01
C ALA A 37 25.87 -30.27 -22.91
N ALA A 38 25.57 -31.26 -22.08
CA ALA A 38 24.80 -31.09 -20.86
C ALA A 38 25.58 -30.22 -19.89
N CYS A 39 25.33 -28.92 -19.91
CA CYS A 39 25.68 -28.02 -18.79
C CYS A 39 24.61 -28.15 -17.70
N THR A 40 24.79 -29.13 -16.82
CA THR A 40 24.18 -29.09 -15.48
C THR A 40 24.91 -28.06 -14.64
N GLY A 41 24.82 -26.80 -15.02
CA GLY A 41 25.16 -25.66 -14.18
C GLY A 41 23.91 -25.25 -13.45
N SER A 42 23.85 -25.46 -12.14
CA SER A 42 22.91 -24.75 -11.28
C SER A 42 23.21 -23.26 -11.42
N SER A 43 22.50 -22.59 -12.32
CA SER A 43 22.56 -21.14 -12.45
C SER A 43 21.99 -20.56 -11.17
N LYS A 44 22.87 -20.27 -10.19
CA LYS A 44 22.53 -19.32 -9.11
C LYS A 44 22.03 -18.09 -9.83
N ALA A 45 20.78 -17.68 -9.54
CA ALA A 45 20.26 -16.41 -10.00
C ALA A 45 21.33 -15.33 -9.74
N PRO A 46 21.62 -14.46 -10.69
CA PRO A 46 22.61 -13.41 -10.51
C PRO A 46 22.24 -12.63 -9.26
N LYS A 47 23.23 -12.41 -8.38
CA LYS A 47 23.02 -11.52 -7.24
C LYS A 47 22.68 -10.15 -7.82
N PRO A 48 21.64 -9.47 -7.28
CA PRO A 48 21.31 -8.12 -7.71
C PRO A 48 22.56 -7.24 -7.66
N SER A 49 22.76 -6.39 -8.65
CA SER A 49 23.82 -5.40 -8.61
C SER A 49 23.51 -4.42 -7.47
N THR A 50 24.35 -4.41 -6.45
CA THR A 50 24.28 -3.43 -5.35
C THR A 50 24.99 -2.12 -5.67
N THR A 51 25.50 -1.97 -6.89
CA THR A 51 26.15 -0.74 -7.35
C THR A 51 25.05 0.30 -7.60
N PRO A 52 25.04 1.44 -6.90
CA PRO A 52 24.06 2.49 -7.15
C PRO A 52 24.17 3.02 -8.58
N ALA A 53 23.06 3.49 -9.14
CA ALA A 53 23.10 4.27 -10.38
C ALA A 53 23.94 5.52 -10.19
N VAL A 54 24.44 6.08 -11.29
CA VAL A 54 25.01 7.42 -11.28
C VAL A 54 23.87 8.41 -11.03
N ASP A 55 23.93 9.13 -9.91
CA ASP A 55 22.96 10.19 -9.59
C ASP A 55 23.06 11.33 -10.60
N ARG A 56 21.94 11.74 -11.16
CA ARG A 56 21.82 12.80 -12.16
C ARG A 56 21.07 14.02 -11.65
N SER A 57 20.79 14.07 -10.37
CA SER A 57 20.01 15.12 -9.72
C SER A 57 20.58 16.54 -9.95
N ASP A 58 21.89 16.63 -10.19
CA ASP A 58 22.59 17.90 -10.49
C ASP A 58 22.27 18.47 -11.88
N ARG A 59 21.82 17.63 -12.82
CA ARG A 59 21.56 17.98 -14.22
C ARG A 59 20.11 17.82 -14.61
N GLU A 60 19.38 16.96 -13.92
CA GLU A 60 18.00 16.61 -14.19
C GLU A 60 17.18 16.94 -12.93
N PRO A 61 16.59 18.16 -12.83
CA PRO A 61 15.83 18.59 -11.66
C PRO A 61 14.43 17.97 -11.67
N ILE A 62 14.35 16.66 -11.61
CA ILE A 62 13.13 15.87 -11.60
C ILE A 62 13.23 14.78 -10.52
N VAL A 63 12.05 14.30 -10.08
CA VAL A 63 11.89 13.08 -9.29
C VAL A 63 10.62 12.36 -9.75
N ASN A 64 10.72 11.04 -9.97
CA ASN A 64 9.57 10.19 -10.31
C ASN A 64 9.13 9.50 -9.04
N TRP A 65 7.92 9.79 -8.58
CA TRP A 65 7.35 9.25 -7.35
C TRP A 65 6.08 8.45 -7.62
N SER A 66 6.11 7.14 -7.30
CA SER A 66 4.93 6.27 -7.28
C SER A 66 4.37 6.18 -5.88
N ASN A 67 3.06 6.34 -5.74
CA ASN A 67 2.37 6.31 -4.45
C ASN A 67 1.04 5.57 -4.55
N TRP A 68 0.41 5.34 -3.40
CA TRP A 68 -0.94 4.84 -3.28
C TRP A 68 -1.95 5.90 -3.75
N PRO A 69 -3.14 5.51 -4.21
CA PRO A 69 -4.22 6.46 -4.48
C PRO A 69 -4.62 7.25 -3.24
N ASP A 70 -5.00 8.51 -3.43
CA ASP A 70 -5.49 9.40 -2.38
C ASP A 70 -4.55 9.54 -1.17
N TYR A 71 -3.25 9.44 -1.38
CA TYR A 71 -2.25 9.34 -0.32
C TYR A 71 -1.30 10.55 -0.24
N ILE A 72 -1.76 11.68 -0.78
CA ILE A 72 -1.14 13.01 -0.71
C ILE A 72 -2.24 14.07 -0.84
N ASP A 73 -2.01 15.26 -0.32
CA ASP A 73 -2.95 16.38 -0.41
C ASP A 73 -3.35 16.69 -1.87
N ILE A 74 -4.63 17.01 -2.06
CA ILE A 74 -5.20 17.41 -3.34
C ILE A 74 -5.91 18.77 -3.19
N SER A 75 -5.86 19.62 -4.22
CA SER A 75 -6.59 20.88 -4.23
C SER A 75 -8.11 20.66 -4.34
N ASP A 76 -8.90 21.64 -3.89
CA ASP A 76 -10.38 21.57 -3.88
C ASP A 76 -10.98 21.30 -5.26
N ASP A 77 -10.29 21.65 -6.34
CA ASP A 77 -10.71 21.36 -7.71
C ASP A 77 -10.28 19.97 -8.21
N GLY A 78 -9.53 19.21 -7.39
CA GLY A 78 -9.03 17.88 -7.73
C GLY A 78 -7.93 17.85 -8.81
N LEU A 79 -7.35 18.99 -9.18
CA LEU A 79 -6.47 19.07 -10.35
C LEU A 79 -4.98 19.17 -10.01
N SER A 80 -4.62 19.39 -8.75
CA SER A 80 -3.23 19.56 -8.35
C SER A 80 -2.97 19.09 -6.92
N HIS A 81 -1.68 18.92 -6.61
CA HIS A 81 -1.19 18.61 -5.27
C HIS A 81 -0.46 19.86 -4.73
N PRO A 82 -1.08 20.63 -3.80
CA PRO A 82 -0.54 21.87 -3.29
C PRO A 82 0.86 21.76 -2.71
N THR A 83 1.14 20.69 -1.94
CA THR A 83 2.48 20.46 -1.33
C THR A 83 3.53 20.18 -2.40
N LEU A 84 3.23 19.42 -3.47
CA LEU A 84 4.15 19.20 -4.59
C LEU A 84 4.40 20.48 -5.38
N THR A 85 3.37 21.30 -5.56
CA THR A 85 3.51 22.61 -6.21
C THR A 85 4.42 23.52 -5.39
N ALA A 86 4.26 23.54 -4.07
CA ALA A 86 5.11 24.32 -3.16
C ALA A 86 6.56 23.78 -3.17
N PHE A 87 6.76 22.46 -3.14
CA PHE A 87 8.08 21.85 -3.27
C PHE A 87 8.79 22.29 -4.57
N THR A 88 8.10 22.16 -5.70
CA THR A 88 8.66 22.54 -7.00
C THR A 88 9.03 24.03 -7.04
N ARG A 89 8.19 24.90 -6.48
CA ARG A 89 8.47 26.35 -6.38
C ARG A 89 9.69 26.63 -5.50
N ALA A 90 9.84 25.91 -4.39
CA ALA A 90 10.93 26.12 -3.45
C ALA A 90 12.29 25.60 -3.93
N THR A 91 12.28 24.50 -4.71
CA THR A 91 13.51 23.77 -5.07
C THR A 91 13.87 23.82 -6.54
N GLY A 92 12.94 24.16 -7.41
CA GLY A 92 13.07 24.02 -8.87
C GLY A 92 12.98 22.56 -9.36
N ILE A 93 12.73 21.58 -8.46
CA ILE A 93 12.63 20.16 -8.81
C ILE A 93 11.17 19.84 -9.18
N THR A 94 10.96 19.30 -10.37
CA THR A 94 9.63 18.83 -10.81
C THR A 94 9.38 17.42 -10.30
N VAL A 95 8.25 17.21 -9.63
CA VAL A 95 7.82 15.87 -9.21
C VAL A 95 6.86 15.30 -10.26
N ARG A 96 7.22 14.15 -10.82
CA ARG A 96 6.31 13.32 -11.62
C ARG A 96 5.66 12.32 -10.71
N TYR A 97 4.51 12.73 -10.18
CA TYR A 97 3.73 11.95 -9.24
C TYR A 97 2.77 11.02 -9.97
N THR A 98 2.66 9.77 -9.52
CA THR A 98 1.81 8.75 -10.12
C THR A 98 1.18 7.88 -9.03
N GLU A 99 -0.13 7.70 -9.08
CA GLU A 99 -0.88 6.82 -8.19
C GLU A 99 -1.05 5.43 -8.83
N ASP A 100 0.06 4.71 -8.93
CA ASP A 100 0.14 3.40 -9.59
C ASP A 100 0.46 2.25 -8.63
N TYR A 101 0.41 2.52 -7.32
CA TYR A 101 0.68 1.54 -6.26
C TYR A 101 -0.64 1.12 -5.60
N SER A 102 -1.27 0.06 -6.08
CA SER A 102 -2.59 -0.37 -5.59
C SER A 102 -2.53 -1.60 -4.65
N ASP A 103 -1.40 -2.28 -4.58
CA ASP A 103 -1.17 -3.49 -3.78
C ASP A 103 0.33 -3.79 -3.78
N ASN A 104 0.90 -4.16 -2.63
CA ASN A 104 2.33 -4.43 -2.48
C ASN A 104 2.84 -5.55 -3.37
N GLU A 105 2.13 -6.69 -3.43
CA GLU A 105 2.56 -7.84 -4.23
C GLU A 105 2.42 -7.57 -5.73
N LYS A 106 1.36 -6.89 -6.13
CA LYS A 106 1.11 -6.52 -7.52
C LYS A 106 2.18 -5.54 -8.02
N PHE A 107 2.45 -4.48 -7.27
CA PHE A 107 3.49 -3.51 -7.61
C PHE A 107 4.88 -4.16 -7.63
N TYR A 108 5.18 -4.98 -6.60
CA TYR A 108 6.44 -5.73 -6.56
C TYR A 108 6.59 -6.65 -7.77
N ALA A 109 5.55 -7.37 -8.18
CA ALA A 109 5.60 -8.25 -9.35
C ALA A 109 5.89 -7.49 -10.65
N GLU A 110 5.43 -6.24 -10.76
CA GLU A 110 5.71 -5.37 -11.91
C GLU A 110 7.19 -4.96 -11.98
N VAL A 111 7.78 -4.53 -10.84
CA VAL A 111 9.15 -3.98 -10.82
C VAL A 111 10.24 -5.02 -10.56
N ALA A 112 9.91 -6.19 -10.01
CA ALA A 112 10.87 -7.21 -9.60
C ALA A 112 11.78 -7.72 -10.74
N PRO A 113 11.31 -7.91 -11.99
CA PRO A 113 12.18 -8.33 -13.09
C PRO A 113 13.31 -7.34 -13.38
N GLN A 114 13.01 -6.03 -13.39
CA GLN A 114 14.02 -4.99 -13.60
C GLN A 114 14.96 -4.87 -12.40
N LEU A 115 14.44 -4.90 -11.17
CA LEU A 115 15.25 -4.90 -9.96
C LEU A 115 16.22 -6.09 -9.92
N ALA A 116 15.75 -7.27 -10.24
CA ALA A 116 16.58 -8.48 -10.31
C ALA A 116 17.65 -8.41 -11.43
N ALA A 117 17.34 -7.75 -12.53
CA ALA A 117 18.27 -7.53 -13.63
C ALA A 117 19.24 -6.36 -13.37
N GLY A 118 19.12 -5.64 -12.25
CA GLY A 118 19.92 -4.45 -11.94
C GLY A 118 19.63 -3.29 -12.89
N GLN A 119 18.38 -3.12 -13.28
CA GLN A 119 17.93 -2.10 -14.20
C GLN A 119 17.16 -0.99 -13.45
N ASP A 120 17.17 0.20 -14.03
CA ASP A 120 16.32 1.30 -13.60
C ASP A 120 14.85 0.97 -13.87
N VAL A 121 14.02 1.11 -12.85
CA VAL A 121 12.58 0.86 -12.92
C VAL A 121 11.79 2.11 -13.35
N GLY A 122 12.47 3.21 -13.64
CA GLY A 122 11.85 4.48 -14.04
C GLY A 122 11.19 5.24 -12.87
N ARG A 123 11.40 4.79 -11.64
CA ARG A 123 10.92 5.41 -10.42
C ARG A 123 12.08 5.73 -9.50
N ASP A 124 12.09 6.93 -8.91
CA ASP A 124 13.18 7.36 -8.02
C ASP A 124 12.82 7.11 -6.56
N VAL A 125 11.53 7.16 -6.23
CA VAL A 125 11.01 6.91 -4.89
C VAL A 125 9.61 6.32 -4.99
N TRP A 126 9.26 5.44 -4.06
CA TRP A 126 7.87 5.00 -3.83
C TRP A 126 7.62 4.70 -2.35
N CYS A 127 6.34 4.51 -1.99
CA CYS A 127 5.93 4.14 -0.63
C CYS A 127 5.54 2.67 -0.57
N SER A 128 6.18 1.91 0.33
CA SER A 128 5.89 0.48 0.57
C SER A 128 5.65 0.21 2.05
N THR A 129 4.77 -0.74 2.33
CA THR A 129 4.50 -1.21 3.69
C THR A 129 5.72 -1.92 4.30
N ASP A 130 5.88 -1.83 5.60
CA ASP A 130 7.02 -2.35 6.38
C ASP A 130 7.51 -3.73 5.95
N TRP A 131 6.61 -4.69 5.78
CA TRP A 131 6.96 -6.05 5.41
C TRP A 131 7.52 -6.17 3.97
N MET A 132 7.03 -5.33 3.05
CA MET A 132 7.58 -5.25 1.69
C MET A 132 8.95 -4.57 1.71
N VAL A 133 9.12 -3.51 2.50
CA VAL A 133 10.44 -2.89 2.73
C VAL A 133 11.44 -3.90 3.25
N ALA A 134 11.06 -4.71 4.25
CA ALA A 134 11.89 -5.80 4.78
C ALA A 134 12.31 -6.78 3.68
N ARG A 135 11.39 -7.15 2.78
CA ARG A 135 11.67 -7.99 1.61
C ARG A 135 12.65 -7.33 0.65
N LEU A 136 12.43 -6.07 0.30
CA LEU A 136 13.28 -5.31 -0.64
C LEU A 136 14.69 -5.14 -0.10
N ILE A 137 14.84 -4.84 1.20
CA ILE A 137 16.16 -4.78 1.88
C ILE A 137 16.86 -6.14 1.81
N ARG A 138 16.17 -7.22 2.17
CA ARG A 138 16.72 -8.59 2.15
C ARG A 138 17.19 -9.00 0.75
N LEU A 139 16.51 -8.54 -0.28
CA LEU A 139 16.86 -8.80 -1.69
C LEU A 139 17.96 -7.86 -2.21
N GLY A 140 18.32 -6.81 -1.46
CA GLY A 140 19.31 -5.83 -1.87
C GLY A 140 18.81 -4.91 -2.99
N TYR A 141 17.53 -4.59 -3.02
CA TYR A 141 16.88 -3.79 -4.08
C TYR A 141 16.78 -2.31 -3.78
N LEU A 142 17.22 -1.87 -2.60
CA LEU A 142 17.13 -0.48 -2.15
C LEU A 142 18.50 0.18 -2.00
N GLN A 143 18.57 1.47 -2.28
CA GLN A 143 19.72 2.32 -1.98
C GLN A 143 19.69 2.75 -0.51
N ARG A 144 20.88 2.90 0.07
CA ARG A 144 20.99 3.52 1.41
C ARG A 144 20.69 5.00 1.30
N LEU A 145 19.94 5.51 2.26
CA LEU A 145 19.66 6.93 2.41
C LEU A 145 20.86 7.66 3.00
N ASP A 146 21.07 8.88 2.55
CA ASP A 146 22.01 9.82 3.16
C ASP A 146 21.24 10.70 4.16
N HIS A 147 21.33 10.38 5.44
CA HIS A 147 20.66 11.15 6.49
C HIS A 147 21.14 12.60 6.58
N SER A 148 22.33 12.91 6.07
CA SER A 148 22.80 14.29 6.03
C SER A 148 22.06 15.13 4.97
N ALA A 149 21.48 14.46 3.97
CA ALA A 149 20.59 15.07 2.96
C ALA A 149 19.13 15.15 3.42
N ILE A 150 18.80 14.55 4.57
CA ILE A 150 17.45 14.53 5.15
C ILE A 150 17.48 15.03 6.61
N PRO A 151 17.90 16.28 6.88
CA PRO A 151 18.07 16.78 8.24
C PRO A 151 16.77 16.80 9.07
N ASN A 152 15.61 16.97 8.41
CA ASN A 152 14.30 16.89 9.07
C ASN A 152 13.92 15.48 9.54
N LEU A 153 14.65 14.42 9.16
CA LEU A 153 14.50 13.08 9.70
C LEU A 153 14.68 13.03 11.23
N SER A 154 15.36 14.02 11.82
CA SER A 154 15.43 14.21 13.28
C SER A 154 14.06 14.37 13.94
N ARG A 155 13.03 14.74 13.18
CA ARG A 155 11.64 14.88 13.61
C ARG A 155 10.82 13.59 13.51
N LEU A 156 11.41 12.49 13.05
CA LEU A 156 10.74 11.20 13.06
C LEU A 156 10.31 10.84 14.49
N GLU A 157 9.06 10.39 14.64
CA GLU A 157 8.52 9.89 15.91
C GLU A 157 9.44 8.82 16.51
N SER A 158 9.70 8.91 17.82
CA SER A 158 10.70 8.08 18.49
C SER A 158 10.38 6.58 18.41
N SER A 159 9.11 6.22 18.42
CA SER A 159 8.60 4.85 18.27
C SER A 159 8.91 4.23 16.91
N LEU A 160 9.07 5.05 15.87
CA LEU A 160 9.32 4.61 14.49
C LEU A 160 10.80 4.58 14.10
N ARG A 161 11.72 5.05 14.98
CA ARG A 161 13.15 5.18 14.66
C ARG A 161 13.88 3.85 14.54
N ASN A 162 13.53 2.90 15.39
CA ASN A 162 14.23 1.62 15.48
C ASN A 162 13.28 0.48 15.17
N VAL A 163 13.27 0.04 13.93
CA VAL A 163 12.54 -1.14 13.47
C VAL A 163 13.52 -2.26 13.17
N GLU A 164 13.12 -3.50 13.45
CA GLU A 164 13.97 -4.68 13.31
C GLU A 164 14.50 -4.86 11.89
N PHE A 165 13.66 -4.64 10.89
CA PHE A 165 13.99 -4.86 9.48
C PHE A 165 14.94 -3.79 8.90
N ASP A 166 14.98 -2.59 9.49
CA ASP A 166 15.85 -1.48 9.05
C ASP A 166 16.41 -0.68 10.24
N PRO A 167 17.34 -1.24 11.01
CA PRO A 167 17.92 -0.57 12.17
C PRO A 167 18.54 0.77 11.80
N GLY A 168 18.06 1.84 12.44
CA GLY A 168 18.50 3.21 12.19
C GLY A 168 17.99 3.80 10.87
N ARG A 169 16.94 3.23 10.29
CA ARG A 169 16.29 3.78 9.08
C ARG A 169 17.26 4.07 7.94
N ARG A 170 18.10 3.11 7.62
CA ARG A 170 19.16 3.26 6.60
C ARG A 170 18.66 3.17 5.17
N TYR A 171 17.49 2.57 4.95
CA TYR A 171 16.93 2.27 3.62
C TYR A 171 15.51 2.81 3.45
N SER A 172 14.85 3.13 4.56
CA SER A 172 13.44 3.52 4.55
C SER A 172 13.17 4.66 5.52
N VAL A 173 12.18 5.49 5.18
CA VAL A 173 11.69 6.57 6.03
C VAL A 173 10.17 6.51 6.03
N PRO A 174 9.49 6.39 7.19
CA PRO A 174 8.03 6.33 7.24
C PRO A 174 7.37 7.51 6.50
N TRP A 175 6.38 7.20 5.69
CA TRP A 175 5.53 8.18 5.01
C TRP A 175 4.26 8.43 5.80
N GLN A 176 3.51 7.36 6.04
CA GLN A 176 2.29 7.35 6.83
C GLN A 176 2.23 6.07 7.66
N SER A 177 1.47 6.09 8.73
CA SER A 177 1.12 4.89 9.48
C SER A 177 -0.40 4.80 9.64
N GLY A 178 -0.91 3.60 9.89
CA GLY A 178 -2.33 3.42 10.06
C GLY A 178 -2.65 2.18 10.89
N PHE A 179 -3.92 2.08 11.27
CA PHE A 179 -4.45 0.88 11.89
C PHE A 179 -5.29 0.10 10.91
N THR A 180 -5.19 -1.22 11.00
CA THR A 180 -6.16 -2.12 10.41
C THR A 180 -7.18 -2.52 11.45
N GLY A 181 -8.45 -2.28 11.15
CA GLY A 181 -9.58 -2.56 12.01
C GLY A 181 -10.79 -3.03 11.22
N ILE A 182 -11.98 -2.83 11.76
CA ILE A 182 -13.25 -3.23 11.16
C ILE A 182 -14.05 -2.00 10.78
N ALA A 183 -14.39 -1.86 9.51
CA ALA A 183 -15.34 -0.88 9.03
C ALA A 183 -16.71 -1.52 8.76
N PHE A 184 -17.78 -0.75 8.91
CA PHE A 184 -19.14 -1.21 8.65
C PHE A 184 -20.05 -0.06 8.25
N ASN A 185 -21.02 -0.36 7.41
CA ASN A 185 -22.08 0.57 7.04
C ASN A 185 -23.31 0.31 7.91
N ARG A 186 -23.66 1.26 8.81
CA ARG A 186 -24.77 1.12 9.75
C ARG A 186 -26.12 0.87 9.09
N LYS A 187 -26.33 1.42 7.90
CA LYS A 187 -27.57 1.14 7.13
C LYS A 187 -27.60 -0.31 6.66
N ALA A 188 -26.47 -0.82 6.17
CA ALA A 188 -26.35 -2.19 5.67
C ALA A 188 -26.35 -3.23 6.80
N THR A 189 -25.87 -2.90 8.00
CA THR A 189 -25.90 -3.78 9.18
C THR A 189 -27.21 -3.69 9.98
N GLY A 190 -28.17 -2.87 9.55
CA GLY A 190 -29.43 -2.68 10.29
C GLY A 190 -29.27 -1.88 11.58
N GLY A 191 -28.28 -1.00 11.67
CA GLY A 191 -27.99 -0.13 12.80
C GLY A 191 -26.98 -0.71 13.81
N HIS A 192 -26.52 -1.94 13.61
CA HIS A 192 -25.58 -2.60 14.54
C HIS A 192 -24.13 -2.23 14.21
N SER A 193 -23.29 -2.10 15.26
CA SER A 193 -21.85 -2.05 15.13
C SER A 193 -21.27 -3.45 14.97
N VAL A 194 -20.11 -3.55 14.33
CA VAL A 194 -19.31 -4.77 14.23
C VAL A 194 -18.02 -4.53 15.01
N ASP A 195 -17.95 -5.06 16.22
CA ASP A 195 -16.92 -4.69 17.20
C ASP A 195 -15.81 -5.74 17.36
N THR A 196 -15.99 -6.92 16.78
CA THR A 196 -15.04 -8.02 16.88
C THR A 196 -14.87 -8.75 15.54
N VAL A 197 -13.69 -9.32 15.32
CA VAL A 197 -13.42 -10.18 14.16
C VAL A 197 -14.33 -11.43 14.19
N THR A 198 -14.65 -11.96 15.38
CA THR A 198 -15.62 -13.05 15.51
C THR A 198 -16.99 -12.66 15.00
N GLN A 199 -17.53 -11.44 15.30
CA GLN A 199 -18.78 -10.97 14.71
C GLN A 199 -18.69 -10.88 13.18
N LEU A 200 -17.61 -10.28 12.67
CA LEU A 200 -17.38 -10.19 11.22
C LEU A 200 -17.45 -11.57 10.55
N PHE A 201 -16.93 -12.61 11.20
CA PHE A 201 -16.84 -13.96 10.66
C PHE A 201 -18.09 -14.83 10.87
N THR A 202 -18.95 -14.50 11.84
CA THR A 202 -20.01 -15.42 12.26
C THR A 202 -21.41 -14.82 12.30
N ASP A 203 -21.55 -13.50 12.24
CA ASP A 203 -22.87 -12.87 12.27
C ASP A 203 -23.65 -13.22 11.00
N PRO A 204 -24.79 -13.94 11.12
CA PRO A 204 -25.59 -14.34 9.98
C PRO A 204 -26.21 -13.14 9.23
N ALA A 205 -26.38 -11.99 9.89
CA ALA A 205 -26.88 -10.77 9.26
C ALA A 205 -25.88 -10.18 8.24
N LEU A 206 -24.59 -10.52 8.34
CA LEU A 206 -23.53 -10.06 7.47
C LEU A 206 -23.21 -11.04 6.32
N ARG A 207 -23.86 -12.22 6.30
CA ARG A 207 -23.51 -13.30 5.39
C ARG A 207 -23.52 -12.87 3.92
N GLY A 208 -22.43 -13.18 3.20
CA GLY A 208 -22.24 -12.84 1.79
C GLY A 208 -22.00 -11.35 1.52
N ARG A 209 -21.82 -10.52 2.58
CA ARG A 209 -21.59 -9.08 2.48
C ARG A 209 -20.37 -8.60 3.27
N VAL A 210 -19.45 -9.52 3.56
CA VAL A 210 -18.18 -9.24 4.25
C VAL A 210 -17.04 -9.35 3.27
N THR A 211 -16.10 -8.41 3.29
CA THR A 211 -14.80 -8.55 2.61
C THR A 211 -13.64 -8.52 3.60
N LEU A 212 -12.59 -9.23 3.26
CA LEU A 212 -11.30 -9.17 3.96
C LEU A 212 -10.26 -8.55 3.04
N LEU A 213 -9.14 -8.12 3.60
CA LEU A 213 -8.08 -7.51 2.81
C LEU A 213 -7.27 -8.55 2.02
N THR A 214 -6.80 -8.18 0.84
CA THR A 214 -5.83 -8.96 0.04
C THR A 214 -4.44 -8.98 0.69
N ASP A 215 -4.16 -8.04 1.59
CA ASP A 215 -2.94 -8.08 2.39
C ASP A 215 -3.02 -9.21 3.42
N MET A 216 -2.09 -10.17 3.28
CA MET A 216 -2.03 -11.37 4.12
C MET A 216 -1.74 -11.01 5.58
N GLN A 217 -0.86 -10.06 5.81
CA GLN A 217 -0.44 -9.66 7.14
C GLN A 217 -1.61 -9.10 7.93
N ASP A 218 -2.42 -8.26 7.31
CA ASP A 218 -3.59 -7.67 7.95
C ASP A 218 -4.69 -8.69 8.22
N THR A 219 -5.07 -9.46 7.21
CA THR A 219 -6.15 -10.44 7.33
C THR A 219 -5.80 -11.57 8.30
N VAL A 220 -4.60 -12.14 8.19
CA VAL A 220 -4.15 -13.20 9.07
C VAL A 220 -3.84 -12.65 10.46
N GLY A 221 -3.22 -11.49 10.56
CA GLY A 221 -2.86 -10.88 11.84
C GLY A 221 -4.08 -10.54 12.71
N LEU A 222 -5.13 -9.94 12.16
CA LEU A 222 -6.38 -9.70 12.89
C LEU A 222 -7.09 -11.00 13.25
N THR A 223 -7.03 -12.01 12.39
CA THR A 223 -7.53 -13.36 12.71
C THR A 223 -6.77 -13.98 13.88
N MET A 224 -5.45 -13.83 13.91
CA MET A 224 -4.61 -14.28 15.02
C MET A 224 -4.96 -13.59 16.34
N LEU A 225 -5.08 -12.26 16.32
CA LEU A 225 -5.46 -11.49 17.52
C LEU A 225 -6.81 -11.94 18.09
N ASP A 226 -7.79 -12.22 17.23
CA ASP A 226 -9.09 -12.74 17.67
C ASP A 226 -9.01 -14.19 18.20
N MET A 227 -7.93 -14.91 17.88
CA MET A 227 -7.60 -16.23 18.42
C MET A 227 -6.65 -16.19 19.63
N ALA A 228 -6.37 -15.00 20.17
CA ALA A 228 -5.39 -14.76 21.22
C ALA A 228 -3.96 -15.25 20.84
N ILE A 229 -3.59 -15.12 19.57
CA ILE A 229 -2.26 -15.39 19.06
C ILE A 229 -1.59 -14.04 18.78
N ASP A 230 -0.36 -13.85 19.27
CA ASP A 230 0.39 -12.63 19.00
C ASP A 230 0.97 -12.64 17.58
N PRO A 231 0.57 -11.71 16.69
CA PRO A 231 1.10 -11.63 15.34
C PRO A 231 2.58 -11.21 15.29
N ALA A 232 3.14 -10.72 16.40
CA ALA A 232 4.57 -10.41 16.49
C ALA A 232 5.44 -11.64 16.83
N ALA A 233 4.85 -12.75 17.32
CA ALA A 233 5.62 -13.88 17.86
C ALA A 233 5.01 -15.27 17.57
N PHE A 234 4.21 -15.42 16.53
CA PHE A 234 3.55 -16.68 16.20
C PHE A 234 4.49 -17.75 15.60
N THR A 235 4.06 -18.99 15.72
CA THR A 235 4.69 -20.18 15.11
C THR A 235 4.02 -20.55 13.79
N ASP A 236 4.68 -21.43 12.99
CA ASP A 236 4.10 -21.97 11.75
C ASP A 236 2.76 -22.70 12.00
N ALA A 237 2.65 -23.44 13.12
CA ALA A 237 1.41 -24.12 13.49
C ALA A 237 0.28 -23.13 13.83
N GLU A 238 0.60 -22.00 14.42
CA GLU A 238 -0.37 -20.94 14.70
C GLU A 238 -0.82 -20.23 13.44
N PHE A 239 0.08 -20.01 12.49
CA PHE A 239 -0.29 -19.54 11.15
C PHE A 239 -1.27 -20.51 10.47
N ASP A 240 -0.96 -21.81 10.48
CA ASP A 240 -1.83 -22.82 9.88
C ASP A 240 -3.22 -22.88 10.54
N ARG A 241 -3.31 -22.67 11.86
CA ARG A 241 -4.60 -22.55 12.58
C ARG A 241 -5.40 -21.33 12.13
N ALA A 242 -4.75 -20.18 11.99
CA ALA A 242 -5.41 -18.97 11.49
C ALA A 242 -5.91 -19.15 10.03
N MET A 243 -5.10 -19.78 9.18
CA MET A 243 -5.50 -20.11 7.81
C MET A 243 -6.68 -21.11 7.76
N ALA A 244 -6.70 -22.10 8.64
CA ALA A 244 -7.83 -23.04 8.75
C ALA A 244 -9.13 -22.32 9.14
N ARG A 245 -9.06 -21.37 10.08
CA ARG A 245 -10.20 -20.51 10.45
C ARG A 245 -10.70 -19.70 9.27
N LEU A 246 -9.82 -19.01 8.56
CA LEU A 246 -10.17 -18.21 7.36
C LEU A 246 -10.79 -19.09 6.28
N THR A 247 -10.27 -20.30 6.07
CA THR A 247 -10.84 -21.27 5.11
C THR A 247 -12.26 -21.66 5.52
N SER A 248 -12.51 -21.90 6.80
CA SER A 248 -13.84 -22.20 7.32
C SER A 248 -14.82 -21.05 7.11
N VAL A 249 -14.38 -19.81 7.40
CA VAL A 249 -15.18 -18.59 7.17
C VAL A 249 -15.55 -18.43 5.69
N LYS A 250 -14.60 -18.62 4.79
CA LYS A 250 -14.86 -18.57 3.35
C LYS A 250 -15.84 -19.66 2.91
N SER A 251 -15.61 -20.89 3.33
CA SER A 251 -16.48 -22.07 2.99
C SER A 251 -17.88 -21.96 3.55
N SER A 252 -18.10 -21.20 4.62
CA SER A 252 -19.43 -20.96 5.19
C SER A 252 -20.31 -20.05 4.33
N GLY A 253 -19.71 -19.36 3.34
CA GLY A 253 -20.39 -18.34 2.54
C GLY A 253 -20.57 -16.99 3.26
N GLN A 254 -19.82 -16.76 4.33
CA GLN A 254 -19.80 -15.48 5.06
C GLN A 254 -19.18 -14.36 4.22
N LEU A 255 -18.10 -14.68 3.49
CA LEU A 255 -17.37 -13.71 2.71
C LEU A 255 -18.03 -13.46 1.34
N LYS A 256 -18.07 -12.19 0.96
CA LYS A 256 -18.29 -11.75 -0.43
C LYS A 256 -17.00 -11.92 -1.24
N GLY A 257 -15.82 -11.68 -0.61
CA GLY A 257 -14.53 -11.82 -1.26
C GLY A 257 -13.39 -11.16 -0.48
N PHE A 258 -12.32 -10.91 -1.22
CA PHE A 258 -11.15 -10.16 -0.77
C PHE A 258 -11.00 -8.91 -1.61
N THR A 259 -10.58 -7.80 -1.00
CA THR A 259 -10.43 -6.48 -1.62
C THR A 259 -9.10 -5.85 -1.21
N GLY A 260 -8.51 -5.05 -2.08
CA GLY A 260 -7.54 -4.03 -1.70
C GLY A 260 -8.28 -2.81 -1.14
N ASN A 261 -7.82 -1.60 -1.44
CA ASN A 261 -8.51 -0.36 -1.05
C ASN A 261 -9.86 -0.15 -1.78
N ASP A 262 -10.15 -0.95 -2.81
CA ASP A 262 -11.43 -0.92 -3.55
C ASP A 262 -12.67 -1.34 -2.73
N TYR A 263 -12.49 -1.75 -1.44
CA TYR A 263 -13.62 -1.92 -0.53
C TYR A 263 -14.39 -0.62 -0.27
N THR A 264 -13.75 0.53 -0.41
CA THR A 264 -14.28 1.85 -0.04
C THR A 264 -15.61 2.14 -0.71
N GLN A 265 -15.71 1.97 -2.02
CA GLN A 265 -16.95 2.20 -2.76
C GLN A 265 -18.06 1.22 -2.33
N GLY A 266 -17.76 -0.08 -2.22
CA GLY A 266 -18.75 -1.08 -1.83
C GLY A 266 -19.23 -0.91 -0.39
N LEU A 267 -18.41 -0.38 0.49
CA LEU A 267 -18.77 -0.04 1.86
C LEU A 267 -19.65 1.22 1.90
N ASP A 268 -19.32 2.23 1.11
CA ASP A 268 -20.04 3.49 1.03
C ASP A 268 -21.47 3.27 0.51
N ASP A 269 -21.66 2.52 -0.56
CA ASP A 269 -22.97 2.22 -1.14
C ASP A 269 -23.74 1.11 -0.40
N GLY A 270 -23.10 0.41 0.56
CA GLY A 270 -23.70 -0.66 1.35
C GLY A 270 -23.73 -2.05 0.67
N ALA A 271 -23.10 -2.21 -0.49
CA ALA A 271 -22.90 -3.53 -1.13
C ALA A 271 -21.95 -4.42 -0.31
N ILE A 272 -21.09 -3.81 0.48
CA ILE A 272 -20.32 -4.41 1.57
C ILE A 272 -20.93 -3.91 2.89
N ALA A 273 -21.39 -4.82 3.75
CA ALA A 273 -21.96 -4.45 5.03
C ALA A 273 -20.89 -4.17 6.10
N ALA A 274 -19.81 -4.96 6.08
CA ALA A 274 -18.65 -4.80 6.94
C ALA A 274 -17.39 -5.40 6.28
N CYS A 275 -16.24 -4.88 6.65
CA CYS A 275 -14.96 -5.34 6.10
C CYS A 275 -13.80 -5.10 7.07
N LEU A 276 -12.66 -5.74 6.82
CA LEU A 276 -11.39 -5.24 7.32
C LEU A 276 -11.02 -4.01 6.49
N ALA A 277 -10.53 -2.97 7.15
CA ALA A 277 -10.28 -1.67 6.52
C ALA A 277 -9.18 -0.89 7.22
N TYR A 278 -8.61 0.06 6.50
CA TYR A 278 -7.59 0.99 7.00
C TYR A 278 -8.23 2.26 7.56
N THR A 279 -7.61 2.82 8.61
CA THR A 279 -8.15 3.99 9.34
C THR A 279 -8.39 5.19 8.44
N GLY A 280 -7.40 5.62 7.67
CA GLY A 280 -7.49 6.84 6.88
C GLY A 280 -8.62 6.79 5.85
N ASP A 281 -8.73 5.70 5.10
CA ASP A 281 -9.82 5.52 4.12
C ASP A 281 -11.20 5.73 4.76
N ILE A 282 -11.38 5.23 5.99
CA ILE A 282 -12.68 5.34 6.67
C ILE A 282 -12.90 6.73 7.24
N VAL A 283 -11.87 7.39 7.76
CA VAL A 283 -11.98 8.78 8.24
C VAL A 283 -12.37 9.69 7.07
N GLN A 284 -11.70 9.57 5.92
CA GLN A 284 -12.06 10.31 4.70
C GLN A 284 -13.51 10.05 4.27
N LEU A 285 -13.93 8.78 4.20
CA LEU A 285 -15.29 8.43 3.81
C LEU A 285 -16.35 8.93 4.79
N GLN A 286 -16.06 8.96 6.09
CA GLN A 286 -16.99 9.46 7.13
C GLN A 286 -17.33 10.94 6.96
N ALA A 287 -16.45 11.73 6.35
CA ALA A 287 -16.72 13.13 6.04
C ALA A 287 -17.93 13.30 5.11
N SER A 288 -18.13 12.36 4.18
CA SER A 288 -19.27 12.36 3.24
C SER A 288 -20.40 11.41 3.65
N ASN A 289 -20.10 10.34 4.37
CA ASN A 289 -21.07 9.32 4.78
C ASN A 289 -20.98 8.98 6.28
N PRO A 290 -21.69 9.74 7.16
CA PRO A 290 -21.68 9.51 8.61
C PRO A 290 -22.34 8.18 9.04
N ALA A 291 -22.95 7.42 8.12
CA ALA A 291 -23.45 6.09 8.40
C ALA A 291 -22.33 5.05 8.52
N LEU A 292 -21.12 5.36 8.08
CA LEU A 292 -19.98 4.47 8.23
C LEU A 292 -19.48 4.46 9.68
N GLY A 293 -19.15 3.27 10.16
CA GLY A 293 -18.53 3.07 11.47
C GLY A 293 -17.17 2.42 11.31
N TYR A 294 -16.28 2.70 12.27
CA TYR A 294 -14.99 2.04 12.38
C TYR A 294 -14.72 1.59 13.80
N THR A 295 -14.19 0.40 13.96
CA THR A 295 -13.87 -0.17 15.27
C THR A 295 -12.44 -0.71 15.27
N LEU A 296 -11.67 -0.33 16.28
CA LEU A 296 -10.44 -1.01 16.67
C LEU A 296 -10.81 -2.16 17.60
N PRO A 297 -10.74 -3.45 17.17
CA PRO A 297 -11.22 -4.58 17.94
C PRO A 297 -10.63 -4.65 19.35
N LYS A 298 -11.41 -5.11 20.32
CA LYS A 298 -10.94 -5.26 21.72
C LYS A 298 -9.82 -6.27 21.85
N SER A 299 -9.75 -7.28 20.98
CA SER A 299 -8.66 -8.26 20.91
C SER A 299 -7.31 -7.67 20.50
N GLY A 300 -7.29 -6.43 20.01
CA GLY A 300 -6.15 -5.75 19.43
C GLY A 300 -6.37 -5.40 17.96
N HIS A 301 -5.51 -4.57 17.44
CA HIS A 301 -5.52 -4.12 16.05
C HIS A 301 -4.08 -4.06 15.52
N LEU A 302 -3.92 -4.06 14.22
CA LEU A 302 -2.60 -3.95 13.63
C LEU A 302 -2.23 -2.49 13.41
N LEU A 303 -0.99 -2.17 13.70
CA LEU A 303 -0.31 -0.94 13.32
C LEU A 303 0.69 -1.27 12.23
N TRP A 304 0.64 -0.53 11.15
CA TRP A 304 1.57 -0.65 10.03
C TRP A 304 2.10 0.74 9.64
N SER A 305 3.19 0.75 8.89
CA SER A 305 3.73 1.97 8.28
C SER A 305 4.05 1.71 6.82
N ASP A 306 3.72 2.69 6.00
CA ASP A 306 4.26 2.80 4.65
C ASP A 306 5.48 3.70 4.69
N ASN A 307 6.47 3.36 3.90
CA ASN A 307 7.76 3.99 3.98
C ASN A 307 8.22 4.44 2.59
N PHE A 308 8.77 5.63 2.51
CA PHE A 308 9.59 6.02 1.38
C PHE A 308 10.78 5.09 1.24
N VAL A 309 11.00 4.60 0.04
CA VAL A 309 12.18 3.82 -0.34
C VAL A 309 12.70 4.30 -1.70
N ILE A 310 14.02 4.24 -1.87
CA ILE A 310 14.71 4.59 -3.11
C ILE A 310 15.26 3.29 -3.71
N PRO A 311 14.75 2.86 -4.90
CA PRO A 311 15.20 1.61 -5.50
C PRO A 311 16.64 1.71 -5.99
N ASN A 312 17.32 0.56 -6.08
CA ASN A 312 18.59 0.46 -6.78
C ASN A 312 18.42 0.99 -8.22
N HIS A 313 19.45 1.66 -8.72
CA HIS A 313 19.49 2.27 -10.04
C HIS A 313 18.51 3.44 -10.27
N ALA A 314 17.80 3.95 -9.25
CA ALA A 314 17.15 5.26 -9.31
C ALA A 314 18.18 6.35 -9.65
N ARG A 315 17.84 7.22 -10.59
CA ARG A 315 18.78 8.20 -11.15
C ARG A 315 18.79 9.55 -10.43
N HIS A 316 17.78 9.81 -9.62
CA HIS A 316 17.58 11.12 -8.98
C HIS A 316 17.49 10.95 -7.46
N LYS A 317 18.45 10.20 -6.88
CA LYS A 317 18.50 9.90 -5.44
C LYS A 317 18.52 11.18 -4.60
N ALA A 318 19.41 12.14 -4.95
CA ALA A 318 19.52 13.37 -4.16
C ALA A 318 18.25 14.25 -4.26
N ASN A 319 17.54 14.24 -5.38
CA ASN A 319 16.24 14.91 -5.50
C ASN A 319 15.17 14.19 -4.68
N ALA A 320 15.16 12.85 -4.66
CA ALA A 320 14.25 12.05 -3.83
C ALA A 320 14.48 12.30 -2.32
N GLU A 321 15.74 12.37 -1.89
CA GLU A 321 16.10 12.70 -0.49
C GLU A 321 15.67 14.13 -0.10
N LYS A 322 15.78 15.10 -1.00
CA LYS A 322 15.22 16.45 -0.79
C LYS A 322 13.69 16.45 -0.69
N LEU A 323 13.02 15.64 -1.48
CA LEU A 323 11.57 15.47 -1.40
C LEU A 323 11.15 14.88 -0.04
N ILE A 324 11.84 13.84 0.41
CA ILE A 324 11.62 13.24 1.72
C ILE A 324 11.85 14.28 2.83
N ASP A 325 12.96 15.02 2.79
CA ASP A 325 13.27 16.07 3.77
C ASP A 325 12.18 17.15 3.83
N TYR A 326 11.66 17.55 2.68
CA TYR A 326 10.59 18.54 2.59
C TYR A 326 9.31 18.07 3.29
N TYR A 327 8.91 16.80 3.11
CA TYR A 327 7.74 16.25 3.77
C TYR A 327 7.93 16.02 5.27
N TYR A 328 9.16 15.96 5.75
CA TYR A 328 9.47 15.90 7.18
C TYR A 328 9.46 17.27 7.89
N GLN A 329 9.07 18.34 7.21
CA GLN A 329 8.74 19.61 7.84
C GLN A 329 7.34 19.54 8.46
N PRO A 330 7.13 19.90 9.74
CA PRO A 330 5.84 19.73 10.43
C PRO A 330 4.66 20.40 9.74
N ALA A 331 4.87 21.60 9.17
CA ALA A 331 3.81 22.32 8.47
C ALA A 331 3.43 21.65 7.12
N THR A 332 4.42 21.07 6.43
CA THR A 332 4.17 20.33 5.18
C THR A 332 3.43 19.03 5.48
N MET A 333 3.89 18.29 6.50
CA MET A 333 3.22 17.05 6.88
C MET A 333 1.79 17.33 7.40
N ALA A 334 1.58 18.40 8.17
CA ALA A 334 0.25 18.80 8.61
C ALA A 334 -0.71 19.05 7.43
N ALA A 335 -0.24 19.67 6.35
CA ALA A 335 -1.06 19.87 5.15
C ALA A 335 -1.39 18.56 4.43
N VAL A 336 -0.52 17.56 4.52
CA VAL A 336 -0.80 16.21 4.02
C VAL A 336 -1.84 15.52 4.89
N GLU A 337 -1.66 15.56 6.23
CA GLU A 337 -2.58 14.93 7.19
C GLU A 337 -3.99 15.50 7.17
N ASP A 338 -4.12 16.79 6.85
CA ASP A 338 -5.40 17.49 6.67
C ASP A 338 -6.27 16.89 5.55
N TYR A 339 -5.65 16.10 4.67
CA TYR A 339 -6.31 15.42 3.57
C TYR A 339 -6.28 13.89 3.68
N VAL A 340 -5.11 13.30 4.02
CA VAL A 340 -4.97 11.84 3.99
C VAL A 340 -5.50 11.13 5.22
N ASP A 341 -5.65 11.84 6.34
CA ASP A 341 -6.25 11.33 7.58
C ASP A 341 -5.57 10.07 8.18
N TYR A 342 -4.28 9.90 7.93
CA TYR A 342 -3.49 8.80 8.47
C TYR A 342 -2.62 9.24 9.67
N ILE A 343 -1.89 8.31 10.26
CA ILE A 343 -1.02 8.61 11.42
C ILE A 343 0.28 9.20 10.93
N SER A 344 0.53 10.47 11.30
CA SER A 344 1.74 11.19 10.95
C SER A 344 2.99 10.60 11.60
N PRO A 345 4.08 10.39 10.83
CA PRO A 345 5.36 10.00 11.40
C PRO A 345 6.19 11.18 11.93
N VAL A 346 5.72 12.44 11.77
CA VAL A 346 6.51 13.65 12.00
C VAL A 346 6.07 14.37 13.27
N THR A 347 6.99 14.48 14.24
CA THR A 347 6.74 15.26 15.45
C THR A 347 6.50 16.73 15.13
N GLY A 348 5.47 17.33 15.76
CA GLY A 348 5.07 18.71 15.55
C GLY A 348 4.03 18.92 14.44
N SER A 349 3.68 17.91 13.66
CA SER A 349 2.61 18.00 12.65
C SER A 349 1.24 18.25 13.29
N ARG A 350 0.94 17.58 14.41
CA ARG A 350 -0.30 17.80 15.18
C ARG A 350 -0.45 19.24 15.66
N GLU A 351 0.61 19.82 16.21
CA GLU A 351 0.64 21.21 16.68
C GLU A 351 0.51 22.21 15.52
N ALA A 352 1.00 21.86 14.35
CA ALA A 352 0.81 22.66 13.15
C ALA A 352 -0.65 22.58 12.68
N LEU A 353 -1.22 21.38 12.62
CA LEU A 353 -2.60 21.12 12.19
C LEU A 353 -3.64 21.73 13.14
N LEU A 354 -3.38 21.78 14.45
CA LEU A 354 -4.25 22.45 15.42
C LEU A 354 -4.59 23.90 15.08
N LYS A 355 -3.81 24.54 14.22
CA LYS A 355 -4.03 25.95 13.82
C LYS A 355 -4.96 26.09 12.62
N SER A 356 -5.00 25.08 11.73
CA SER A 356 -5.82 25.06 10.52
C SER A 356 -7.06 24.21 10.69
N ASP A 357 -6.92 22.99 11.18
CA ASP A 357 -8.01 22.04 11.46
C ASP A 357 -7.87 21.39 12.85
N PRO A 358 -8.51 22.01 13.88
CA PRO A 358 -8.51 21.46 15.23
C PRO A 358 -9.25 20.12 15.36
N ASP A 359 -10.23 19.84 14.52
CA ASP A 359 -11.04 18.62 14.60
C ASP A 359 -10.22 17.42 14.14
N THR A 360 -9.58 17.50 13.00
CA THR A 360 -8.63 16.49 12.51
C THR A 360 -7.46 16.31 13.48
N ALA A 361 -6.90 17.40 14.03
CA ALA A 361 -5.80 17.34 15.00
C ALA A 361 -6.18 16.66 16.34
N GLN A 362 -7.47 16.55 16.67
CA GLN A 362 -7.99 15.86 17.84
C GLN A 362 -8.51 14.45 17.55
N ASN A 363 -8.55 14.05 16.28
CA ASN A 363 -8.99 12.72 15.89
C ASN A 363 -7.96 11.67 16.38
N THR A 364 -8.40 10.76 17.25
CA THR A 364 -7.52 9.74 17.85
C THR A 364 -7.16 8.60 16.91
N LEU A 365 -7.77 8.53 15.74
CA LEU A 365 -7.37 7.59 14.68
C LEU A 365 -6.19 8.13 13.85
N ILE A 366 -5.99 9.44 13.84
CA ILE A 366 -4.90 10.16 13.17
C ILE A 366 -3.77 10.47 14.17
N PHE A 367 -4.14 10.88 15.38
CA PHE A 367 -3.20 11.16 16.48
C PHE A 367 -3.53 10.26 17.68
N PRO A 368 -3.11 8.99 17.65
CA PRO A 368 -3.55 7.99 18.62
C PRO A 368 -3.03 8.27 20.02
N THR A 369 -3.89 8.00 21.01
CA THR A 369 -3.52 8.06 22.42
C THR A 369 -2.61 6.90 22.80
N ALA A 370 -1.87 7.05 23.91
CA ALA A 370 -1.06 5.95 24.47
C ALA A 370 -1.89 4.68 24.73
N THR A 371 -3.17 4.83 25.11
CA THR A 371 -4.08 3.68 25.31
C THR A 371 -4.39 2.93 24.03
N ILE A 372 -4.56 3.62 22.90
CA ILE A 372 -4.76 2.98 21.59
C ILE A 372 -3.48 2.27 21.18
N LEU A 373 -2.34 2.97 21.25
CA LEU A 373 -1.03 2.42 20.89
C LEU A 373 -0.64 1.18 21.73
N ALA A 374 -0.99 1.15 23.00
CA ALA A 374 -0.71 0.00 23.89
C ALA A 374 -1.45 -1.28 23.47
N ARG A 375 -2.45 -1.19 22.61
CA ARG A 375 -3.22 -2.34 22.08
C ARG A 375 -2.90 -2.61 20.61
N SER A 376 -1.94 -1.88 20.05
CA SER A 376 -1.49 -2.07 18.67
C SER A 376 -0.47 -3.19 18.62
N HIS A 377 -0.56 -3.98 17.58
CA HIS A 377 0.37 -5.06 17.29
C HIS A 377 0.96 -4.85 15.89
N VAL A 378 2.19 -5.29 15.70
CA VAL A 378 2.85 -5.29 14.40
C VAL A 378 3.01 -6.74 13.94
N PHE A 379 2.72 -7.02 12.69
CA PHE A 379 2.98 -8.34 12.14
C PHE A 379 4.50 -8.55 12.00
N ARG A 380 5.02 -9.66 12.53
CA ARG A 380 6.46 -9.89 12.59
C ARG A 380 7.11 -10.00 11.20
N GLY A 381 8.39 -9.71 11.14
CA GLY A 381 9.22 -10.00 9.97
C GLY A 381 9.24 -11.51 9.66
N MET A 382 9.38 -11.84 8.37
CA MET A 382 9.38 -13.23 7.89
C MET A 382 10.72 -13.57 7.25
N THR A 383 11.17 -14.81 7.44
CA THR A 383 12.24 -15.37 6.62
C THR A 383 11.76 -15.54 5.17
N LYS A 384 12.69 -15.71 4.23
CA LYS A 384 12.34 -15.94 2.81
C LYS A 384 11.41 -17.14 2.61
N ASP A 385 11.66 -18.22 3.36
CA ASP A 385 10.87 -19.45 3.22
C ASP A 385 9.46 -19.27 3.80
N GLN A 386 9.34 -18.59 4.95
CA GLN A 386 8.05 -18.23 5.55
C GLN A 386 7.26 -17.28 4.64
N ASP A 387 7.90 -16.24 4.13
CA ASP A 387 7.31 -15.29 3.19
C ASP A 387 6.73 -16.02 1.96
N THR A 388 7.50 -16.90 1.35
CA THR A 388 7.04 -17.71 0.21
C THR A 388 5.90 -18.67 0.59
N ARG A 389 6.02 -19.36 1.74
CA ARG A 389 5.03 -20.35 2.20
C ARG A 389 3.71 -19.69 2.54
N TYR A 390 3.75 -18.63 3.33
CA TYR A 390 2.55 -17.98 3.87
C TYR A 390 1.79 -17.25 2.77
N ASN A 391 2.47 -16.47 1.94
CA ASN A 391 1.82 -15.81 0.81
C ASN A 391 1.19 -16.83 -0.15
N ARG A 392 1.88 -17.94 -0.46
CA ARG A 392 1.30 -19.00 -1.30
C ARG A 392 0.05 -19.65 -0.66
N ALA A 393 0.06 -19.85 0.66
CA ALA A 393 -1.11 -20.40 1.35
C ALA A 393 -2.29 -19.43 1.31
N PHE A 394 -2.04 -18.15 1.54
CA PHE A 394 -3.06 -17.10 1.50
C PHE A 394 -3.60 -16.88 0.08
N GLN A 395 -2.74 -16.86 -0.94
CA GLN A 395 -3.16 -16.79 -2.35
C GLN A 395 -4.07 -17.96 -2.74
N ARG A 396 -3.76 -19.20 -2.29
CA ARG A 396 -4.65 -20.34 -2.52
C ARG A 396 -6.01 -20.14 -1.86
N LEU A 397 -6.05 -19.58 -0.64
CA LEU A 397 -7.32 -19.24 0.02
C LEU A 397 -8.12 -18.24 -0.81
N MET A 398 -7.50 -17.17 -1.29
CA MET A 398 -8.21 -16.15 -2.07
C MET A 398 -8.79 -16.71 -3.39
N ASN A 399 -8.07 -17.62 -4.03
CA ASN A 399 -8.41 -18.16 -5.35
C ASN A 399 -9.25 -19.46 -5.33
N SER A 400 -9.56 -20.02 -4.15
CA SER A 400 -10.32 -21.28 -3.99
C SER A 400 -11.83 -21.13 -4.18
#